data_4f2d0f14972b6e77e3f2e4dd7f529923
#
_entry.id   4f2d0f14972b6e77e3f2e4dd7f529923
#
_cell.length_a   1.000
_cell.length_b   1.000
_cell.length_c   1.000
_cell.angle_alpha   90.00
_cell.angle_beta   90.00
_cell.angle_gamma   90.00
#
_symmetry.space_group_name_H-M   'P 1'
#
loop_
_entity.id
_entity.type
_entity.pdbx_description
1 polymer ?
#
loop_
_entity_poly.entity_id
_entity_poly.type
_entity_poly.pdbx_seq_one_letter_code
_entity_poly.pdbx_strand_id
1 'polypeptide(L)'
;MRSLVVCLTLAGTCLAELPEFYKKVSRVTWVVKDLDHCVEGWSKLGLSDVDDYGYVNFEGQYRGKAVSVGARVATGSLGNLTVDMLQPEPGDNAFTAFQARHGDGIFSIVHEVPSMEVMVKEIERMRGLGVGVLQQMTIDADSGPITLTFFDTEPEGKYVLGLVYWTGGAPPAGPPGKISHIAFVARQAEPVSAYWVKLGFPAMPKAHASPREDSRYHGKPLWLDFDVCWQKHTQFTYEWIIPPTNPPNLYADYLKTHGEGVQHLGVPVDDLEKSIADYQKLGYAAAQSGAWGENGKKGSGRYSYMDTDSIGGVIAEVIHPIN
;
A
#
# COMPACT_ATOMS: atom_id res chain seq x y z
N MET A 1 -35.42 -23.66 48.38
CA MET A 1 -34.24 -23.01 47.76
C MET A 1 -34.15 -23.49 46.32
N ARG A 2 -34.48 -22.64 45.36
CA ARG A 2 -34.38 -22.95 43.93
C ARG A 2 -33.10 -22.28 43.42
N SER A 3 -32.11 -23.09 43.02
CA SER A 3 -30.87 -22.60 42.38
C SER A 3 -31.16 -22.11 40.96
N LEU A 4 -30.91 -20.88 40.72
CA LEU A 4 -30.95 -20.26 39.40
C LEU A 4 -29.61 -20.56 38.70
N VAL A 5 -29.60 -21.43 37.68
CA VAL A 5 -28.44 -21.67 36.82
C VAL A 5 -28.47 -20.59 35.75
N VAL A 6 -27.57 -19.65 35.86
CA VAL A 6 -27.31 -18.64 34.77
C VAL A 6 -26.41 -19.30 33.77
N CYS A 7 -26.93 -19.69 32.61
CA CYS A 7 -26.13 -20.05 31.44
C CYS A 7 -25.56 -18.74 30.81
N LEU A 8 -24.29 -18.50 31.08
CA LEU A 8 -23.51 -17.52 30.25
C LEU A 8 -23.24 -18.19 28.91
N THR A 9 -23.99 -17.79 27.89
CA THR A 9 -23.62 -18.01 26.48
C THR A 9 -22.45 -17.12 26.17
N LEU A 10 -21.25 -17.68 26.13
CA LEU A 10 -20.09 -17.05 25.46
C LEU A 10 -20.44 -16.96 23.99
N ALA A 11 -20.83 -15.76 23.54
CA ALA A 11 -20.86 -15.42 22.13
C ALA A 11 -19.39 -15.42 21.65
N GLY A 12 -18.94 -16.57 21.14
CA GLY A 12 -17.68 -16.65 20.41
C GLY A 12 -17.77 -15.70 19.24
N THR A 13 -16.96 -14.65 19.21
CA THR A 13 -16.74 -13.83 18.04
C THR A 13 -16.11 -14.72 16.97
N CYS A 14 -16.94 -15.27 16.08
CA CYS A 14 -16.48 -15.95 14.89
C CYS A 14 -15.75 -14.87 14.08
N LEU A 15 -14.42 -14.88 14.06
CA LEU A 15 -13.64 -14.03 13.18
C LEU A 15 -14.07 -14.38 11.75
N ALA A 16 -14.40 -13.37 10.97
CA ALA A 16 -14.75 -13.56 9.57
C ALA A 16 -13.55 -14.19 8.85
N GLU A 17 -13.79 -15.30 8.14
CA GLU A 17 -12.74 -15.91 7.32
C GLU A 17 -12.39 -14.97 6.17
N LEU A 18 -11.09 -14.75 5.96
CA LEU A 18 -10.62 -13.90 4.86
C LEU A 18 -10.86 -14.58 3.52
N PRO A 19 -11.62 -13.98 2.59
CA PRO A 19 -11.81 -14.52 1.26
C PRO A 19 -10.47 -14.75 0.52
N GLU A 20 -10.38 -15.85 -0.24
CA GLU A 20 -9.15 -16.29 -0.90
C GLU A 20 -8.53 -15.24 -1.84
N PHE A 21 -9.36 -14.44 -2.52
CA PHE A 21 -8.86 -13.41 -3.43
C PHE A 21 -8.04 -12.32 -2.73
N TYR A 22 -8.18 -12.11 -1.43
CA TYR A 22 -7.34 -11.17 -0.67
C TYR A 22 -5.91 -11.68 -0.44
N LYS A 23 -5.64 -12.96 -0.68
CA LYS A 23 -4.29 -13.52 -0.55
C LYS A 23 -3.34 -13.02 -1.64
N LYS A 24 -3.87 -12.47 -2.75
CA LYS A 24 -3.09 -11.95 -3.86
C LYS A 24 -3.45 -10.48 -4.10
N VAL A 25 -2.46 -9.62 -4.08
CA VAL A 25 -2.57 -8.25 -4.57
C VAL A 25 -2.58 -8.28 -6.09
N SER A 26 -3.60 -7.73 -6.72
CA SER A 26 -3.67 -7.61 -8.18
C SER A 26 -2.87 -6.40 -8.64
N ARG A 27 -3.08 -5.25 -8.00
CA ARG A 27 -2.47 -3.98 -8.35
C ARG A 27 -2.53 -2.97 -7.21
N VAL A 28 -1.87 -1.84 -7.38
CA VAL A 28 -2.08 -0.65 -6.56
C VAL A 28 -2.62 0.48 -7.44
N THR A 29 -3.47 1.33 -6.87
CA THR A 29 -3.87 2.59 -7.50
C THR A 29 -3.02 3.70 -6.90
N TRP A 30 -2.28 4.41 -7.74
CA TRP A 30 -1.36 5.46 -7.36
C TRP A 30 -1.87 6.81 -7.88
N VAL A 31 -2.25 7.70 -6.99
CA VAL A 31 -2.76 9.03 -7.33
C VAL A 31 -1.63 10.01 -7.36
N VAL A 32 -1.48 10.74 -8.47
CA VAL A 32 -0.38 11.67 -8.70
C VAL A 32 -0.88 12.99 -9.31
N LYS A 33 -0.14 14.05 -9.08
CA LYS A 33 -0.40 15.38 -9.65
C LYS A 33 0.08 15.53 -11.09
N ASP A 34 1.20 14.86 -11.40
CA ASP A 34 1.89 14.95 -12.69
C ASP A 34 2.25 13.52 -13.12
N LEU A 35 1.38 12.97 -13.98
CA LEU A 35 1.52 11.58 -14.45
C LEU A 35 2.81 11.39 -15.24
N ASP A 36 3.14 12.34 -16.13
CA ASP A 36 4.31 12.23 -16.99
C ASP A 36 5.60 12.22 -16.16
N HIS A 37 5.70 13.12 -15.18
CA HIS A 37 6.84 13.19 -14.27
C HIS A 37 6.99 11.91 -13.43
N CYS A 38 5.87 11.36 -12.92
CA CYS A 38 5.87 10.15 -12.13
C CYS A 38 6.29 8.93 -12.98
N VAL A 39 5.70 8.76 -14.16
CA VAL A 39 6.04 7.67 -15.10
C VAL A 39 7.49 7.76 -15.54
N GLU A 40 7.98 8.93 -15.93
CA GLU A 40 9.38 9.13 -16.34
C GLU A 40 10.36 8.78 -15.20
N GLY A 41 10.07 9.27 -13.99
CA GLY A 41 10.91 9.01 -12.82
C GLY A 41 10.98 7.53 -12.48
N TRP A 42 9.86 6.87 -12.35
CA TRP A 42 9.81 5.44 -12.00
C TRP A 42 10.27 4.53 -13.14
N SER A 43 10.14 4.94 -14.42
CA SER A 43 10.72 4.17 -15.54
C SER A 43 12.24 4.08 -15.43
N LYS A 44 12.91 5.12 -14.96
CA LYS A 44 14.36 5.10 -14.67
C LYS A 44 14.71 4.17 -13.51
N LEU A 45 13.73 3.87 -12.63
CA LEU A 45 13.86 3.02 -11.45
C LEU A 45 13.33 1.60 -11.67
N GLY A 46 12.85 1.28 -12.87
CA GLY A 46 12.45 -0.06 -13.27
C GLY A 46 10.96 -0.29 -13.45
N LEU A 47 10.15 0.76 -13.48
CA LEU A 47 8.79 0.66 -14.02
C LEU A 47 8.89 0.30 -15.50
N SER A 48 8.23 -0.77 -15.91
CA SER A 48 8.23 -1.32 -17.28
C SER A 48 6.81 -1.57 -17.77
N ASP A 49 6.70 -1.91 -19.06
CA ASP A 49 5.43 -2.27 -19.70
C ASP A 49 4.36 -1.21 -19.46
N VAL A 50 4.73 0.06 -19.69
CA VAL A 50 3.86 1.20 -19.45
C VAL A 50 2.91 1.38 -20.64
N ASP A 51 1.62 1.26 -20.36
CA ASP A 51 0.52 1.60 -21.26
C ASP A 51 -0.09 2.93 -20.80
N ASP A 52 0.03 3.99 -21.62
CA ASP A 52 -0.64 5.28 -21.37
C ASP A 52 -1.98 5.31 -22.10
N TYR A 53 -3.06 5.29 -21.34
CA TYR A 53 -4.44 5.33 -21.83
C TYR A 53 -4.93 6.77 -22.12
N GLY A 54 -4.12 7.78 -21.81
CA GLY A 54 -4.53 9.18 -21.92
C GLY A 54 -5.65 9.54 -20.96
N TYR A 55 -6.60 10.35 -21.43
CA TYR A 55 -7.76 10.75 -20.64
C TYR A 55 -8.86 9.68 -20.68
N VAL A 56 -9.26 9.23 -19.50
CA VAL A 56 -10.31 8.24 -19.28
C VAL A 56 -11.40 8.85 -18.43
N ASN A 57 -12.66 8.59 -18.77
CA ASN A 57 -13.81 8.93 -17.93
C ASN A 57 -14.38 7.66 -17.31
N PHE A 58 -14.54 7.71 -16.00
CA PHE A 58 -15.12 6.63 -15.21
C PHE A 58 -16.52 7.05 -14.76
N GLU A 59 -17.51 6.22 -15.01
CA GLU A 59 -18.88 6.42 -14.51
C GLU A 59 -19.13 5.57 -13.27
N GLY A 60 -19.75 6.15 -12.26
CA GLY A 60 -20.01 5.39 -11.05
C GLY A 60 -20.63 6.17 -9.89
N GLN A 61 -20.21 5.83 -8.69
CA GLN A 61 -20.71 6.44 -7.46
C GLN A 61 -19.56 6.74 -6.50
N TYR A 62 -19.63 7.89 -5.86
CA TYR A 62 -18.78 8.29 -4.74
C TYR A 62 -19.69 8.56 -3.52
N ARG A 63 -19.47 7.82 -2.42
CA ARG A 63 -20.31 7.90 -1.20
C ARG A 63 -21.83 7.80 -1.50
N GLY A 64 -22.18 6.90 -2.43
CA GLY A 64 -23.55 6.65 -2.85
C GLY A 64 -24.19 7.70 -3.77
N LYS A 65 -23.44 8.74 -4.19
CA LYS A 65 -23.91 9.73 -5.16
C LYS A 65 -23.28 9.42 -6.52
N ALA A 66 -24.06 9.53 -7.59
CA ALA A 66 -23.57 9.38 -8.95
C ALA A 66 -22.44 10.39 -9.22
N VAL A 67 -21.38 9.93 -9.87
CA VAL A 67 -20.21 10.73 -10.23
C VAL A 67 -19.64 10.27 -11.55
N SER A 68 -19.15 11.23 -12.36
CA SER A 68 -18.25 10.99 -13.49
C SER A 68 -16.88 11.53 -13.10
N VAL A 69 -15.85 10.70 -13.24
CA VAL A 69 -14.48 11.02 -12.83
C VAL A 69 -13.59 11.02 -14.06
N GLY A 70 -13.10 12.17 -14.47
CA GLY A 70 -12.06 12.29 -15.48
C GLY A 70 -10.67 12.10 -14.86
N ALA A 71 -9.80 11.39 -15.55
CA ALA A 71 -8.40 11.27 -15.16
C ALA A 71 -7.52 10.90 -16.35
N ARG A 72 -6.24 11.31 -16.30
CA ARG A 72 -5.20 10.66 -17.10
C ARG A 72 -4.76 9.38 -16.38
N VAL A 73 -4.60 8.30 -17.14
CA VAL A 73 -4.27 6.98 -16.57
C VAL A 73 -3.13 6.34 -17.34
N ALA A 74 -2.15 5.81 -16.62
CA ALA A 74 -1.16 4.89 -17.16
C ALA A 74 -1.07 3.66 -16.25
N THR A 75 -0.86 2.50 -16.86
CA THR A 75 -0.61 1.25 -16.14
C THR A 75 0.79 0.76 -16.47
N GLY A 76 1.49 0.22 -15.48
CA GLY A 76 2.82 -0.35 -15.67
C GLY A 76 3.12 -1.45 -14.64
N SER A 77 4.33 -1.99 -14.70
CA SER A 77 4.80 -3.05 -13.82
C SER A 77 6.06 -2.65 -13.06
N LEU A 78 6.03 -2.72 -11.74
CA LEU A 78 7.22 -2.73 -10.88
C LEU A 78 7.54 -4.18 -10.48
N GLY A 79 8.09 -4.96 -11.45
CA GLY A 79 8.29 -6.39 -11.27
C GLY A 79 6.97 -7.13 -11.06
N ASN A 80 6.76 -7.68 -9.86
CA ASN A 80 5.57 -8.43 -9.48
C ASN A 80 4.37 -7.57 -9.02
N LEU A 81 4.48 -6.26 -9.07
CA LEU A 81 3.43 -5.33 -8.68
C LEU A 81 2.95 -4.54 -9.89
N THR A 82 1.70 -4.72 -10.28
CA THR A 82 1.05 -3.86 -11.27
C THR A 82 0.66 -2.53 -10.60
N VAL A 83 0.89 -1.44 -11.32
CA VAL A 83 0.65 -0.08 -10.83
C VAL A 83 -0.26 0.64 -11.80
N ASP A 84 -1.42 1.10 -11.34
CA ASP A 84 -2.28 2.04 -12.07
C ASP A 84 -1.99 3.45 -11.55
N MET A 85 -1.29 4.25 -12.32
CA MET A 85 -1.03 5.65 -12.01
C MET A 85 -2.14 6.52 -12.56
N LEU A 86 -2.69 7.39 -11.72
CA LEU A 86 -3.87 8.17 -12.03
C LEU A 86 -3.68 9.63 -11.63
N GLN A 87 -3.78 10.53 -12.62
CA GLN A 87 -3.84 11.97 -12.41
C GLN A 87 -5.29 12.42 -12.54
N PRO A 88 -6.02 12.64 -11.42
CA PRO A 88 -7.43 12.98 -11.47
C PRO A 88 -7.65 14.40 -11.97
N GLU A 89 -8.73 14.61 -12.73
CA GLU A 89 -9.26 15.93 -12.99
C GLU A 89 -9.96 16.50 -11.72
N PRO A 90 -10.08 17.82 -11.58
CA PRO A 90 -10.81 18.41 -10.46
C PRO A 90 -12.24 17.92 -10.39
N GLY A 91 -12.70 17.52 -9.20
CA GLY A 91 -14.06 17.03 -8.97
C GLY A 91 -14.24 16.48 -7.56
N ASP A 92 -15.48 16.16 -7.19
CA ASP A 92 -15.80 15.54 -5.88
C ASP A 92 -15.75 14.01 -6.03
N ASN A 93 -14.59 13.42 -5.77
CA ASN A 93 -14.36 11.98 -5.86
C ASN A 93 -13.28 11.52 -4.87
N ALA A 94 -13.09 10.20 -4.73
CA ALA A 94 -12.16 9.64 -3.76
C ALA A 94 -10.70 10.01 -4.06
N PHE A 95 -10.31 10.12 -5.32
CA PHE A 95 -8.92 10.41 -5.72
C PHE A 95 -8.53 11.84 -5.40
N THR A 96 -9.37 12.82 -5.77
CA THR A 96 -9.13 14.23 -5.42
C THR A 96 -9.19 14.47 -3.93
N ALA A 97 -10.10 13.77 -3.23
CA ALA A 97 -10.18 13.82 -1.78
C ALA A 97 -8.93 13.23 -1.10
N PHE A 98 -8.37 12.13 -1.62
CA PHE A 98 -7.11 11.56 -1.15
C PHE A 98 -5.96 12.54 -1.40
N GLN A 99 -5.82 13.04 -2.63
CA GLN A 99 -4.74 13.94 -3.01
C GLN A 99 -4.73 15.24 -2.20
N ALA A 100 -5.90 15.75 -1.86
CA ALA A 100 -6.04 16.94 -1.00
C ALA A 100 -5.53 16.71 0.44
N ARG A 101 -5.61 15.45 0.95
CA ARG A 101 -5.16 15.10 2.32
C ARG A 101 -3.70 14.65 2.38
N HIS A 102 -3.25 13.90 1.38
CA HIS A 102 -1.99 13.16 1.40
C HIS A 102 -0.98 13.65 0.37
N GLY A 103 -1.42 14.46 -0.61
CA GLY A 103 -0.60 14.73 -1.80
C GLY A 103 -0.59 13.52 -2.74
N ASP A 104 0.53 13.33 -3.43
CA ASP A 104 0.75 12.14 -4.26
C ASP A 104 0.99 10.92 -3.37
N GLY A 105 0.60 9.73 -3.85
CA GLY A 105 0.82 8.49 -3.09
C GLY A 105 -0.03 7.31 -3.55
N ILE A 106 0.26 6.13 -3.00
CA ILE A 106 -0.56 4.94 -3.24
C ILE A 106 -1.87 5.07 -2.45
N PHE A 107 -2.95 5.27 -3.19
CA PHE A 107 -4.31 5.41 -2.69
C PHE A 107 -4.91 4.08 -2.23
N SER A 108 -4.75 3.02 -3.04
CA SER A 108 -5.43 1.74 -2.80
C SER A 108 -4.56 0.54 -3.13
N ILE A 109 -4.74 -0.53 -2.34
CA ILE A 109 -4.30 -1.88 -2.67
C ILE A 109 -5.52 -2.64 -3.17
N VAL A 110 -5.45 -3.17 -4.40
CA VAL A 110 -6.58 -3.72 -5.12
C VAL A 110 -6.42 -5.23 -5.32
N HIS A 111 -7.49 -5.97 -5.07
CA HIS A 111 -7.58 -7.41 -5.23
C HIS A 111 -8.57 -7.76 -6.33
N GLU A 112 -8.23 -8.77 -7.14
CA GLU A 112 -9.11 -9.23 -8.21
C GLU A 112 -10.12 -10.24 -7.69
N VAL A 113 -11.39 -10.03 -8.02
CA VAL A 113 -12.46 -10.98 -7.72
C VAL A 113 -12.85 -11.78 -8.96
N PRO A 114 -13.22 -13.07 -8.81
CA PRO A 114 -13.47 -13.96 -9.94
C PRO A 114 -14.79 -13.67 -10.67
N SER A 115 -15.72 -12.94 -10.06
CA SER A 115 -16.99 -12.58 -10.69
C SER A 115 -17.66 -11.39 -10.02
N MET A 116 -18.60 -10.74 -10.73
CA MET A 116 -19.45 -9.70 -10.15
C MET A 116 -20.29 -10.21 -8.98
N GLU A 117 -20.71 -11.46 -9.00
CA GLU A 117 -21.45 -12.07 -7.87
C GLU A 117 -20.59 -12.10 -6.61
N VAL A 118 -19.30 -12.45 -6.73
CA VAL A 118 -18.35 -12.42 -5.60
C VAL A 118 -18.11 -11.00 -5.13
N MET A 119 -17.99 -10.02 -6.03
CA MET A 119 -17.86 -8.60 -5.66
C MET A 119 -19.07 -8.12 -4.86
N VAL A 120 -20.28 -8.43 -5.29
CA VAL A 120 -21.53 -8.06 -4.58
C VAL A 120 -21.57 -8.70 -3.19
N LYS A 121 -21.27 -10.00 -3.08
CA LYS A 121 -21.21 -10.69 -1.78
C LYS A 121 -20.18 -10.06 -0.83
N GLU A 122 -19.04 -9.66 -1.37
CA GLU A 122 -18.01 -9.01 -0.56
C GLU A 122 -18.43 -7.61 -0.11
N ILE A 123 -19.09 -6.84 -0.96
CA ILE A 123 -19.67 -5.54 -0.57
C ILE A 123 -20.68 -5.73 0.58
N GLU A 124 -21.51 -6.76 0.53
CA GLU A 124 -22.47 -7.09 1.60
C GLU A 124 -21.76 -7.51 2.88
N ARG A 125 -20.72 -8.36 2.78
CA ARG A 125 -19.90 -8.77 3.93
C ARG A 125 -19.24 -7.56 4.60
N MET A 126 -18.61 -6.69 3.83
CA MET A 126 -17.95 -5.48 4.33
C MET A 126 -18.95 -4.53 4.98
N ARG A 127 -20.12 -4.35 4.38
CA ARG A 127 -21.21 -3.56 4.97
C ARG A 127 -21.68 -4.14 6.30
N GLY A 128 -21.80 -5.46 6.40
CA GLY A 128 -22.14 -6.17 7.66
C GLY A 128 -21.09 -5.97 8.75
N LEU A 129 -19.83 -5.70 8.40
CA LEU A 129 -18.74 -5.35 9.30
C LEU A 129 -18.62 -3.83 9.57
N GLY A 130 -19.54 -3.02 9.02
CA GLY A 130 -19.59 -1.57 9.21
C GLY A 130 -18.70 -0.80 8.24
N VAL A 131 -18.25 -1.42 7.14
CA VAL A 131 -17.42 -0.76 6.11
C VAL A 131 -18.27 -0.48 4.87
N GLY A 132 -18.40 0.79 4.50
CA GLY A 132 -19.11 1.23 3.31
C GLY A 132 -18.26 1.18 2.04
N VAL A 133 -18.94 1.30 0.89
CA VAL A 133 -18.27 1.59 -0.37
C VAL A 133 -17.96 3.10 -0.42
N LEU A 134 -16.67 3.42 -0.55
CA LEU A 134 -16.20 4.79 -0.73
C LEU A 134 -16.48 5.26 -2.16
N GLN A 135 -16.02 4.48 -3.14
CA GLN A 135 -16.24 4.76 -4.56
C GLN A 135 -16.37 3.44 -5.33
N GLN A 136 -17.27 3.41 -6.29
CA GLN A 136 -17.38 2.34 -7.27
C GLN A 136 -17.44 2.95 -8.66
N MET A 137 -16.74 2.37 -9.60
CA MET A 137 -16.64 2.88 -10.98
C MET A 137 -16.59 1.72 -11.97
N THR A 138 -17.05 2.01 -13.18
CA THR A 138 -16.90 1.11 -14.32
C THR A 138 -16.22 1.86 -15.47
N ILE A 139 -15.35 1.14 -16.17
CA ILE A 139 -14.67 1.58 -17.38
C ILE A 139 -15.08 0.62 -18.48
N ASP A 140 -15.47 1.13 -19.62
CA ASP A 140 -15.62 0.34 -20.83
C ASP A 140 -14.24 0.20 -21.49
N ALA A 141 -13.70 -1.02 -21.46
CA ALA A 141 -12.45 -1.38 -22.14
C ALA A 141 -12.77 -2.29 -23.34
N ASP A 142 -11.84 -2.37 -24.30
CA ASP A 142 -12.00 -3.23 -25.49
C ASP A 142 -12.24 -4.70 -25.14
N SER A 143 -11.66 -5.16 -24.02
CA SER A 143 -11.85 -6.52 -23.49
C SER A 143 -13.16 -6.72 -22.71
N GLY A 144 -13.98 -5.68 -22.59
CA GLY A 144 -15.21 -5.66 -21.80
C GLY A 144 -15.09 -4.79 -20.55
N PRO A 145 -16.23 -4.50 -19.89
CA PRO A 145 -16.26 -3.63 -18.73
C PRO A 145 -15.35 -4.08 -17.59
N ILE A 146 -14.67 -3.11 -16.96
CA ILE A 146 -13.87 -3.27 -15.77
C ILE A 146 -14.57 -2.54 -14.63
N THR A 147 -14.90 -3.25 -13.56
CA THR A 147 -15.53 -2.64 -12.38
C THR A 147 -14.53 -2.56 -11.23
N LEU A 148 -14.36 -1.37 -10.68
CA LEU A 148 -13.53 -1.08 -9.52
C LEU A 148 -14.44 -0.71 -8.34
N THR A 149 -14.17 -1.28 -7.17
CA THR A 149 -14.85 -0.93 -5.92
C THR A 149 -13.81 -0.61 -4.86
N PHE A 150 -13.89 0.56 -4.26
CA PHE A 150 -13.04 1.02 -3.18
C PHE A 150 -13.86 1.12 -1.89
N PHE A 151 -13.37 0.50 -0.82
CA PHE A 151 -14.01 0.52 0.49
C PHE A 151 -13.50 1.69 1.34
N ASP A 152 -14.34 2.24 2.19
CA ASP A 152 -14.00 3.33 3.12
C ASP A 152 -13.22 2.79 4.33
N THR A 153 -12.03 2.24 4.06
CA THR A 153 -11.16 1.60 5.05
C THR A 153 -10.03 2.51 5.56
N GLU A 154 -9.71 3.59 4.83
CA GLU A 154 -8.59 4.45 5.14
C GLU A 154 -8.64 5.09 6.55
N PRO A 155 -9.76 5.57 7.07
CA PRO A 155 -9.80 6.24 8.37
C PRO A 155 -9.25 5.37 9.51
N GLU A 156 -9.58 4.09 9.53
CA GLU A 156 -9.15 3.14 10.54
C GLU A 156 -7.99 2.27 10.07
N GLY A 157 -8.02 1.80 8.82
CA GLY A 157 -7.08 0.86 8.23
C GLY A 157 -5.85 1.51 7.56
N LYS A 158 -5.84 2.83 7.40
CA LYS A 158 -4.73 3.66 6.87
C LYS A 158 -4.40 3.45 5.38
N TYR A 159 -5.17 2.68 4.67
CA TYR A 159 -5.20 2.62 3.20
C TYR A 159 -6.59 2.21 2.71
N VAL A 160 -6.87 2.50 1.46
CA VAL A 160 -8.13 2.11 0.82
C VAL A 160 -8.00 0.69 0.29
N LEU A 161 -8.87 -0.22 0.74
CA LEU A 161 -8.97 -1.57 0.20
C LEU A 161 -9.82 -1.53 -1.07
N GLY A 162 -9.29 -2.05 -2.17
CA GLY A 162 -9.95 -2.08 -3.46
C GLY A 162 -10.23 -3.48 -3.99
N LEU A 163 -11.26 -3.59 -4.80
CA LEU A 163 -11.57 -4.77 -5.60
C LEU A 163 -11.65 -4.39 -7.07
N VAL A 164 -11.23 -5.30 -7.94
CA VAL A 164 -11.42 -5.19 -9.39
C VAL A 164 -12.03 -6.47 -9.96
N TYR A 165 -12.97 -6.29 -10.89
CA TYR A 165 -13.49 -7.36 -11.72
C TYR A 165 -13.30 -7.02 -13.21
N TRP A 166 -12.76 -7.96 -13.95
CA TRP A 166 -12.52 -7.87 -15.39
C TRP A 166 -13.45 -8.79 -16.16
N THR A 167 -14.34 -8.25 -16.94
CA THR A 167 -15.25 -9.09 -17.75
C THR A 167 -14.50 -9.92 -18.79
N GLY A 168 -13.44 -9.40 -19.38
CA GLY A 168 -12.58 -10.07 -20.34
C GLY A 168 -11.41 -10.86 -19.75
N GLY A 169 -11.32 -10.94 -18.42
CA GLY A 169 -10.17 -11.51 -17.70
C GLY A 169 -9.06 -10.48 -17.45
N ALA A 170 -8.33 -10.67 -16.35
CA ALA A 170 -7.22 -9.78 -16.01
C ALA A 170 -6.04 -9.98 -16.96
N PRO A 171 -5.27 -8.92 -17.22
CA PRO A 171 -3.99 -9.06 -17.90
C PRO A 171 -3.06 -9.99 -17.12
N PRO A 172 -2.15 -10.72 -17.81
CA PRO A 172 -1.20 -11.59 -17.14
C PRO A 172 -0.37 -10.82 -16.10
N ALA A 173 -0.08 -11.49 -14.97
CA ALA A 173 0.79 -10.91 -13.95
C ALA A 173 2.17 -10.63 -14.55
N GLY A 174 2.77 -9.50 -14.15
CA GLY A 174 4.13 -9.15 -14.51
C GLY A 174 5.16 -10.19 -14.05
N PRO A 175 6.42 -10.08 -14.48
CA PRO A 175 7.48 -11.02 -14.12
C PRO A 175 7.68 -11.08 -12.61
N PRO A 176 8.13 -12.21 -12.04
CA PRO A 176 8.34 -12.33 -10.61
C PRO A 176 9.41 -11.36 -10.10
N GLY A 177 9.12 -10.68 -9.02
CA GLY A 177 9.99 -10.33 -7.95
C GLY A 177 10.92 -9.13 -8.03
N LYS A 178 10.39 -7.85 -8.09
CA LYS A 178 11.21 -6.71 -7.63
C LYS A 178 10.69 -6.10 -6.32
N ILE A 179 9.42 -6.26 -5.98
CA ILE A 179 8.86 -5.72 -4.73
C ILE A 179 8.70 -6.86 -3.74
N SER A 180 9.29 -6.72 -2.54
CA SER A 180 9.21 -7.70 -1.45
C SER A 180 8.15 -7.37 -0.42
N HIS A 181 7.94 -6.08 -0.16
CA HIS A 181 6.97 -5.59 0.80
C HIS A 181 6.40 -4.23 0.40
N ILE A 182 5.21 -3.96 0.92
CA ILE A 182 4.55 -2.66 0.88
C ILE A 182 4.55 -2.16 2.33
N ALA A 183 5.10 -0.99 2.55
CA ALA A 183 5.25 -0.48 3.90
C ALA A 183 4.39 0.75 4.16
N PHE A 184 3.91 0.81 5.37
CA PHE A 184 3.00 1.83 5.86
C PHE A 184 3.63 2.54 7.06
N VAL A 185 3.32 3.80 7.21
CA VAL A 185 3.61 4.53 8.44
C VAL A 185 2.30 4.83 9.15
N ALA A 186 2.22 4.51 10.43
CA ALA A 186 1.05 4.76 11.27
C ALA A 186 1.47 5.29 12.65
N ARG A 187 0.56 6.00 13.32
CA ARG A 187 0.81 6.55 14.66
C ARG A 187 0.66 5.50 15.76
N GLN A 188 -0.17 4.49 15.52
CA GLN A 188 -0.50 3.44 16.48
C GLN A 188 -0.74 2.11 15.75
N ALA A 189 -0.13 1.03 16.22
CA ALA A 189 -0.29 -0.29 15.63
C ALA A 189 -1.58 -1.00 16.06
N GLU A 190 -1.89 -0.94 17.35
CA GLU A 190 -2.94 -1.74 17.96
C GLU A 190 -4.34 -1.48 17.36
N PRO A 191 -4.82 -0.22 17.20
CA PRO A 191 -6.13 0.04 16.60
C PRO A 191 -6.16 -0.36 15.12
N VAL A 192 -5.07 -0.16 14.37
CA VAL A 192 -4.97 -0.57 12.96
C VAL A 192 -5.02 -2.10 12.84
N SER A 193 -4.26 -2.82 13.69
CA SER A 193 -4.28 -4.28 13.72
C SER A 193 -5.67 -4.82 14.07
N ALA A 194 -6.31 -4.27 15.11
CA ALA A 194 -7.65 -4.67 15.52
C ALA A 194 -8.69 -4.46 14.40
N TYR A 195 -8.57 -3.36 13.67
CA TYR A 195 -9.43 -3.08 12.53
C TYR A 195 -9.28 -4.13 11.42
N TRP A 196 -8.05 -4.43 10.98
CA TRP A 196 -7.83 -5.41 9.93
C TRP A 196 -8.20 -6.84 10.35
N VAL A 197 -7.93 -7.21 11.60
CA VAL A 197 -8.36 -8.51 12.17
C VAL A 197 -9.89 -8.63 12.17
N LYS A 198 -10.63 -7.56 12.52
CA LYS A 198 -12.10 -7.53 12.43
C LYS A 198 -12.59 -7.84 11.01
N LEU A 199 -11.86 -7.41 9.98
CA LEU A 199 -12.19 -7.67 8.58
C LEU A 199 -11.75 -9.06 8.09
N GLY A 200 -11.05 -9.85 8.93
CA GLY A 200 -10.56 -11.21 8.63
C GLY A 200 -9.09 -11.26 8.18
N PHE A 201 -8.40 -10.12 8.11
CA PHE A 201 -6.97 -10.11 7.77
C PHE A 201 -6.10 -10.64 8.91
N PRO A 202 -4.87 -11.12 8.62
CA PRO A 202 -3.96 -11.57 9.65
C PRO A 202 -3.65 -10.48 10.67
N ALA A 203 -3.41 -10.89 11.91
CA ALA A 203 -2.89 -9.98 12.93
C ALA A 203 -1.51 -9.44 12.55
N MET A 204 -1.17 -8.29 13.09
CA MET A 204 0.11 -7.62 12.88
C MET A 204 0.97 -7.77 14.15
N PRO A 205 1.73 -8.87 14.31
CA PRO A 205 2.60 -9.04 15.46
C PRO A 205 3.64 -7.92 15.49
N LYS A 206 3.75 -7.27 16.66
CA LYS A 206 4.66 -6.18 16.90
C LYS A 206 6.06 -6.71 17.24
N ALA A 207 7.07 -6.10 16.64
CA ALA A 207 8.46 -6.23 16.98
C ALA A 207 9.04 -4.86 17.31
N HIS A 208 10.18 -4.85 17.99
CA HIS A 208 10.87 -3.65 18.37
C HIS A 208 12.18 -3.51 17.59
N ALA A 209 12.35 -2.41 16.91
CA ALA A 209 13.57 -2.07 16.19
C ALA A 209 14.45 -1.21 17.08
N SER A 210 15.50 -1.80 17.64
CA SER A 210 16.46 -1.12 18.51
C SER A 210 17.42 -0.24 17.72
N PRO A 211 17.91 0.84 18.32
CA PRO A 211 18.91 1.72 17.72
C PRO A 211 20.18 0.97 17.31
N ARG A 212 20.81 1.41 16.21
CA ARG A 212 22.02 0.82 15.64
C ARG A 212 23.05 1.89 15.28
N GLU A 213 24.34 1.57 15.47
CA GLU A 213 25.43 2.48 15.16
C GLU A 213 25.60 2.79 13.68
N ASP A 214 25.16 1.86 12.80
CA ASP A 214 25.23 1.98 11.35
C ASP A 214 24.05 2.74 10.74
N SER A 215 23.05 3.11 11.53
CA SER A 215 21.91 3.88 11.06
C SER A 215 22.27 5.33 10.75
N ARG A 216 21.74 5.85 9.66
CA ARG A 216 21.96 7.25 9.21
C ARG A 216 20.63 7.88 8.78
N TYR A 217 20.53 9.18 8.99
CA TYR A 217 19.48 10.05 8.47
C TYR A 217 20.14 11.29 7.86
N HIS A 218 19.96 11.49 6.56
CA HIS A 218 20.65 12.49 5.74
C HIS A 218 22.18 12.49 6.01
N GLY A 219 22.78 11.29 6.03
CA GLY A 219 24.22 11.07 6.23
C GLY A 219 24.71 11.23 7.68
N LYS A 220 23.87 11.72 8.61
CA LYS A 220 24.22 11.88 10.03
C LYS A 220 23.86 10.62 10.82
N PRO A 221 24.62 10.30 11.90
CA PRO A 221 24.24 9.20 12.77
C PRO A 221 22.82 9.33 13.29
N LEU A 222 22.06 8.24 13.22
CA LEU A 222 20.69 8.15 13.67
C LEU A 222 20.59 7.11 14.80
N TRP A 223 20.09 7.52 15.94
CA TRP A 223 19.80 6.63 17.06
C TRP A 223 18.29 6.54 17.22
N LEU A 224 17.67 5.65 16.41
CA LEU A 224 16.23 5.54 16.33
C LEU A 224 15.74 4.25 16.97
N ASP A 225 14.74 4.40 17.82
CA ASP A 225 14.06 3.36 18.57
C ASP A 225 12.57 3.40 18.18
N PHE A 226 12.03 2.34 17.57
CA PHE A 226 10.67 2.34 17.06
C PHE A 226 10.06 0.95 17.03
N ASP A 227 8.73 0.90 16.96
CA ASP A 227 7.99 -0.35 16.77
C ASP A 227 7.74 -0.60 15.27
N VAL A 228 7.83 -1.86 14.87
CA VAL A 228 7.48 -2.36 13.55
C VAL A 228 6.55 -3.56 13.69
N CYS A 229 5.54 -3.62 12.83
CA CYS A 229 4.63 -4.76 12.79
C CYS A 229 4.65 -5.39 11.40
N TRP A 230 4.57 -6.70 11.34
CA TRP A 230 4.61 -7.45 10.10
C TRP A 230 3.31 -8.20 9.89
N GLN A 231 2.61 -7.90 8.80
CA GLN A 231 1.44 -8.63 8.37
C GLN A 231 1.79 -9.45 7.13
N LYS A 232 1.86 -10.76 7.28
CA LYS A 232 2.26 -11.65 6.19
C LYS A 232 1.08 -11.99 5.30
N HIS A 233 1.21 -11.68 4.02
CA HIS A 233 0.34 -12.12 2.95
C HIS A 233 1.09 -13.14 2.06
N THR A 234 0.37 -13.77 1.14
CA THR A 234 0.99 -14.81 0.29
C THR A 234 2.05 -14.25 -0.65
N GLN A 235 1.81 -13.06 -1.20
CA GLN A 235 2.66 -12.44 -2.24
C GLN A 235 3.60 -11.39 -1.67
N PHE A 236 3.11 -10.56 -0.74
CA PHE A 236 3.85 -9.47 -0.11
C PHE A 236 3.80 -9.62 1.40
N THR A 237 4.77 -9.00 2.06
CA THR A 237 4.65 -8.66 3.47
C THR A 237 4.22 -7.20 3.57
N TYR A 238 3.27 -6.88 4.45
CA TYR A 238 2.97 -5.50 4.81
C TYR A 238 3.76 -5.17 6.06
N GLU A 239 4.58 -4.13 5.93
CA GLU A 239 5.36 -3.59 7.04
C GLU A 239 4.68 -2.34 7.58
N TRP A 240 4.45 -2.31 8.88
CA TRP A 240 3.83 -1.18 9.56
C TRP A 240 4.86 -0.56 10.50
N ILE A 241 5.26 0.68 10.22
CA ILE A 241 6.25 1.41 11.00
C ILE A 241 5.53 2.40 11.90
N ILE A 242 5.86 2.34 13.19
CA ILE A 242 5.32 3.21 14.23
C ILE A 242 6.47 4.04 14.78
N PRO A 243 6.79 5.17 14.13
CA PRO A 243 7.97 5.92 14.50
C PRO A 243 7.73 6.82 15.72
N PRO A 244 8.76 7.12 16.49
CA PRO A 244 8.74 8.23 17.43
C PRO A 244 8.85 9.55 16.67
N THR A 245 8.44 10.64 17.31
CA THR A 245 8.61 12.00 16.78
C THR A 245 10.05 12.51 16.89
N ASN A 246 10.86 11.91 17.76
CA ASN A 246 12.26 12.26 18.01
C ASN A 246 13.09 10.97 18.19
N PRO A 247 14.34 10.96 17.70
CA PRO A 247 15.00 12.02 16.91
C PRO A 247 14.34 12.21 15.52
N PRO A 248 14.67 13.29 14.77
CA PRO A 248 14.22 13.45 13.39
C PRO A 248 14.54 12.22 12.54
N ASN A 249 13.58 11.75 11.77
CA ASN A 249 13.68 10.54 10.97
C ASN A 249 12.71 10.61 9.79
N LEU A 250 12.98 9.82 8.73
CA LEU A 250 12.22 9.81 7.50
C LEU A 250 10.74 9.47 7.69
N TYR A 251 10.43 8.58 8.62
CA TYR A 251 9.05 8.15 8.87
C TYR A 251 8.22 9.26 9.52
N ALA A 252 8.82 10.01 10.45
CA ALA A 252 8.18 11.15 11.09
C ALA A 252 7.98 12.31 10.10
N ASP A 253 8.93 12.52 9.19
CA ASP A 253 8.78 13.51 8.12
C ASP A 253 7.64 13.12 7.18
N TYR A 254 7.55 11.86 6.77
CA TYR A 254 6.44 11.37 5.95
C TYR A 254 5.08 11.56 6.64
N LEU A 255 4.97 11.19 7.91
CA LEU A 255 3.75 11.43 8.69
C LEU A 255 3.32 12.90 8.75
N LYS A 256 4.28 13.81 8.71
CA LYS A 256 4.02 15.24 8.73
C LYS A 256 3.53 15.77 7.38
N THR A 257 4.07 15.26 6.28
CA THR A 257 3.76 15.73 4.92
C THR A 257 2.58 14.99 4.29
N HIS A 258 2.52 13.68 4.45
CA HIS A 258 1.53 12.80 3.80
C HIS A 258 0.50 12.22 4.77
N GLY A 259 0.75 12.26 6.09
CA GLY A 259 -0.10 11.56 7.05
C GLY A 259 0.17 10.06 7.13
N GLU A 260 -0.81 9.31 7.63
CA GLU A 260 -0.71 7.84 7.75
C GLU A 260 -1.08 7.18 6.41
N GLY A 261 -0.35 6.13 6.03
CA GLY A 261 -0.61 5.44 4.76
C GLY A 261 0.61 4.70 4.23
N VAL A 262 0.57 4.34 2.95
CA VAL A 262 1.68 3.66 2.25
C VAL A 262 2.84 4.64 2.04
N GLN A 263 3.98 4.34 2.64
CA GLN A 263 5.17 5.20 2.57
C GLN A 263 6.19 4.71 1.55
N HIS A 264 6.50 3.41 1.54
CA HIS A 264 7.57 2.90 0.69
C HIS A 264 7.27 1.52 0.11
N LEU A 265 8.02 1.20 -0.94
CA LEU A 265 8.09 -0.12 -1.55
C LEU A 265 9.49 -0.68 -1.35
N GLY A 266 9.57 -1.90 -0.81
CA GLY A 266 10.84 -2.60 -0.60
C GLY A 266 11.32 -3.30 -1.86
N VAL A 267 12.51 -2.93 -2.35
CA VAL A 267 13.14 -3.43 -3.58
C VAL A 267 14.39 -4.23 -3.22
N PRO A 268 14.35 -5.57 -3.23
CA PRO A 268 15.52 -6.38 -3.03
C PRO A 268 16.56 -6.16 -4.13
N VAL A 269 17.82 -6.04 -3.73
CA VAL A 269 18.95 -5.84 -4.62
C VAL A 269 20.11 -6.76 -4.28
N ASP A 270 20.91 -7.14 -5.28
CA ASP A 270 22.08 -8.01 -5.09
C ASP A 270 23.29 -7.23 -4.53
N ASP A 271 23.40 -5.94 -4.85
CA ASP A 271 24.47 -5.04 -4.41
C ASP A 271 23.87 -3.71 -3.96
N LEU A 272 23.86 -3.49 -2.64
CA LEU A 272 23.27 -2.32 -2.04
C LEU A 272 24.04 -1.05 -2.42
N GLU A 273 25.37 -1.06 -2.34
CA GLU A 273 26.19 0.12 -2.59
C GLU A 273 26.10 0.57 -4.05
N LYS A 274 26.11 -0.40 -4.97
CA LYS A 274 25.89 -0.14 -6.39
C LYS A 274 24.50 0.47 -6.61
N SER A 275 23.47 -0.09 -6.01
CA SER A 275 22.10 0.38 -6.17
C SER A 275 21.95 1.80 -5.63
N ILE A 276 22.48 2.10 -4.45
CA ILE A 276 22.50 3.47 -3.90
C ILE A 276 23.19 4.42 -4.88
N ALA A 277 24.36 4.05 -5.40
CA ALA A 277 25.09 4.90 -6.35
C ALA A 277 24.31 5.11 -7.66
N ASP A 278 23.57 4.13 -8.14
CA ASP A 278 22.76 4.25 -9.35
C ASP A 278 21.57 5.20 -9.13
N TYR A 279 20.88 5.12 -7.99
CA TYR A 279 19.83 6.10 -7.60
C TYR A 279 20.39 7.52 -7.47
N GLN A 280 21.58 7.68 -6.85
CA GLN A 280 22.23 8.97 -6.69
C GLN A 280 22.61 9.61 -8.03
N LYS A 281 23.06 8.83 -9.04
CA LYS A 281 23.30 9.33 -10.41
C LYS A 281 22.03 9.86 -11.08
N LEU A 282 20.87 9.35 -10.69
CA LEU A 282 19.56 9.81 -11.15
C LEU A 282 19.03 11.02 -10.35
N GLY A 283 19.77 11.46 -9.32
CA GLY A 283 19.41 12.60 -8.47
C GLY A 283 18.70 12.24 -7.17
N TYR A 284 18.47 10.97 -6.88
CA TYR A 284 17.80 10.53 -5.65
C TYR A 284 18.83 10.21 -4.56
N ALA A 285 18.88 11.05 -3.53
CA ALA A 285 19.81 10.88 -2.41
C ALA A 285 19.35 9.74 -1.47
N ALA A 286 20.29 9.17 -0.72
CA ALA A 286 19.97 8.29 0.40
C ALA A 286 19.47 9.14 1.58
N ALA A 287 18.17 9.08 1.87
CA ALA A 287 17.55 9.87 2.94
C ALA A 287 17.76 9.23 4.32
N GLN A 288 17.54 7.91 4.42
CA GLN A 288 17.79 7.16 5.64
C GLN A 288 18.33 5.77 5.30
N SER A 289 19.23 5.24 6.13
CA SER A 289 19.77 3.90 5.95
C SER A 289 20.06 3.21 7.27
N GLY A 290 20.20 1.89 7.22
CA GLY A 290 20.53 1.08 8.39
C GLY A 290 20.65 -0.39 8.07
N ALA A 291 20.56 -1.22 9.11
CA ALA A 291 20.62 -2.66 9.01
C ALA A 291 19.66 -3.32 9.99
N TRP A 292 19.37 -4.60 9.76
CA TRP A 292 18.63 -5.44 10.70
C TRP A 292 19.39 -6.74 10.98
N GLY A 293 19.02 -7.41 12.07
CA GLY A 293 19.64 -8.67 12.47
C GLY A 293 21.10 -8.52 12.92
N GLU A 294 21.79 -9.64 13.09
CA GLU A 294 23.22 -9.67 13.41
C GLU A 294 24.05 -9.59 12.14
N ASN A 295 24.92 -8.58 12.05
CA ASN A 295 25.67 -8.27 10.84
C ASN A 295 26.43 -9.50 10.27
N GLY A 296 26.24 -9.76 8.98
CA GLY A 296 26.85 -10.89 8.28
C GLY A 296 26.23 -12.26 8.57
N LYS A 297 25.18 -12.34 9.38
CA LYS A 297 24.48 -13.59 9.68
C LYS A 297 23.27 -13.77 8.78
N LYS A 298 22.92 -15.03 8.50
CA LYS A 298 21.69 -15.38 7.81
C LYS A 298 20.49 -14.75 8.51
N GLY A 299 19.60 -14.11 7.70
CA GLY A 299 18.42 -13.39 8.19
C GLY A 299 18.70 -11.95 8.62
N SER A 300 19.93 -11.47 8.50
CA SER A 300 20.26 -10.06 8.61
C SER A 300 20.24 -9.37 7.24
N GLY A 301 20.44 -8.07 7.21
CA GLY A 301 20.58 -7.33 5.97
C GLY A 301 20.78 -5.83 6.21
N ARG A 302 20.88 -5.11 5.10
CA ARG A 302 21.04 -3.66 5.08
C ARG A 302 20.01 -3.04 4.15
N TYR A 303 19.63 -1.80 4.44
CA TYR A 303 18.67 -1.04 3.65
C TYR A 303 19.09 0.42 3.47
N SER A 304 18.54 1.04 2.44
CA SER A 304 18.59 2.48 2.23
C SER A 304 17.30 2.97 1.59
N TYR A 305 16.69 3.96 2.20
CA TYR A 305 15.57 4.72 1.63
C TYR A 305 16.13 5.79 0.70
N MET A 306 15.70 5.73 -0.55
CA MET A 306 16.08 6.69 -1.58
C MET A 306 15.01 7.77 -1.67
N ASP A 307 15.42 9.03 -1.78
CA ASP A 307 14.53 10.20 -1.79
C ASP A 307 13.78 10.30 -3.13
N THR A 308 12.81 9.42 -3.32
CA THR A 308 11.93 9.35 -4.50
C THR A 308 10.56 9.97 -4.26
N ASP A 309 10.35 10.63 -3.12
CA ASP A 309 9.07 11.26 -2.75
C ASP A 309 8.55 12.22 -3.84
N SER A 310 9.45 12.98 -4.45
CA SER A 310 9.11 13.95 -5.50
C SER A 310 8.52 13.36 -6.78
N ILE A 311 8.63 12.05 -6.99
CA ILE A 311 8.08 11.34 -8.16
C ILE A 311 6.86 10.49 -7.81
N GLY A 312 5.94 11.05 -7.05
CA GLY A 312 4.64 10.45 -6.77
C GLY A 312 4.39 10.08 -5.31
N GLY A 313 5.14 10.65 -4.34
CA GLY A 313 4.85 10.51 -2.92
C GLY A 313 5.14 9.11 -2.34
N VAL A 314 5.99 8.31 -3.01
CA VAL A 314 6.37 6.97 -2.55
C VAL A 314 7.89 6.83 -2.55
N ILE A 315 8.41 6.27 -1.48
CA ILE A 315 9.84 6.08 -1.27
C ILE A 315 10.26 4.69 -1.76
N ALA A 316 11.38 4.63 -2.49
CA ALA A 316 12.01 3.35 -2.82
C ALA A 316 12.97 2.95 -1.68
N GLU A 317 12.71 1.81 -1.05
CA GLU A 317 13.66 1.21 -0.13
C GLU A 317 14.46 0.12 -0.86
N VAL A 318 15.74 0.35 -1.10
CA VAL A 318 16.64 -0.70 -1.60
C VAL A 318 17.12 -1.53 -0.43
N ILE A 319 16.94 -2.87 -0.52
CA ILE A 319 17.28 -3.80 0.56
C ILE A 319 18.18 -4.91 0.06
N HIS A 320 19.16 -5.27 0.88
CA HIS A 320 20.08 -6.39 0.62
C HIS A 320 20.03 -7.38 1.78
N PRO A 321 19.17 -8.43 1.70
CA PRO A 321 19.10 -9.48 2.71
C PRO A 321 20.28 -10.44 2.58
N ILE A 322 20.80 -10.94 3.70
CA ILE A 322 21.80 -12.00 3.78
C ILE A 322 21.08 -13.33 4.01
N ASN A 323 21.04 -14.17 2.97
CA ASN A 323 20.33 -15.44 2.91
C ASN A 323 21.17 -16.64 3.37
#